data_bd9044fb758eac30a23baedca228024a
#
_entry.id   bd9044fb758eac30a23baedca228024a
#
_cell.length_a   1.000
_cell.length_b   1.000
_cell.length_c   1.000
_cell.angle_alpha   90.00
_cell.angle_beta   90.00
_cell.angle_gamma   90.00
#
_symmetry.space_group_name_H-M   'P 1'
#
loop_
_entity.id
_entity.type
_entity.pdbx_description
1 polymer ?
#
loop_
_entity_poly.entity_id
_entity_poly.type
_entity_poly.pdbx_seq_one_letter_code
_entity_poly.pdbx_strand_id
1 'polypeptide(L)'
;MRTRRLLALLLTLACPPALADIAVIANANGPVKQLTATEIRDLYLGRVKAFSNGTFAQVFDHRRDATLRERFFQAIAGMSQPQVNAYWSRLAFSGQVQPPQTAADDRGIVELVRATPAGIGYVSAERVDGSVKVLLTLKD
;
A
#
# COMPACT_ATOMS: atom_id res chain seq x y z
N MET A 1 2.15 66.50 3.57
CA MET A 1 2.75 65.27 2.99
C MET A 1 2.01 64.04 3.52
N ARG A 2 1.21 63.42 2.69
CA ARG A 2 0.46 62.21 3.07
C ARG A 2 1.23 61.01 2.55
N THR A 3 1.93 60.29 3.44
CA THR A 3 2.57 59.02 3.17
C THR A 3 1.55 57.89 3.09
N ARG A 4 1.21 57.47 1.89
CA ARG A 4 0.43 56.25 1.64
C ARG A 4 1.30 55.03 1.96
N ARG A 5 1.05 54.42 3.11
CA ARG A 5 1.62 53.09 3.42
C ARG A 5 0.84 52.06 2.61
N LEU A 6 1.43 51.56 1.54
CA LEU A 6 0.98 50.37 0.84
C LEU A 6 1.25 49.15 1.73
N LEU A 7 0.20 48.61 2.31
CA LEU A 7 0.25 47.33 3.05
C LEU A 7 0.23 46.24 1.97
N ALA A 8 1.41 45.69 1.65
CA ALA A 8 1.50 44.52 0.80
C ALA A 8 0.99 43.30 1.58
N LEU A 9 -0.20 42.87 1.25
CA LEU A 9 -0.80 41.63 1.76
C LEU A 9 -0.07 40.46 1.06
N LEU A 10 0.91 39.86 1.74
CA LEU A 10 1.51 38.61 1.31
C LEU A 10 0.47 37.50 1.46
N LEU A 11 -0.16 37.17 0.34
CA LEU A 11 -1.01 35.97 0.25
C LEU A 11 -0.09 34.75 0.24
N THR A 12 0.15 34.16 1.41
CA THR A 12 0.84 32.88 1.49
C THR A 12 -0.08 31.82 0.90
N LEU A 13 0.20 31.38 -0.32
CA LEU A 13 -0.42 30.20 -0.91
C LEU A 13 0.02 29.00 -0.07
N ALA A 14 -0.81 28.56 0.88
CA ALA A 14 -0.65 27.31 1.56
C ALA A 14 -0.90 26.19 0.55
N CYS A 15 0.18 25.63 0.00
CA CYS A 15 0.10 24.42 -0.82
C CYS A 15 -0.36 23.27 0.10
N PRO A 16 -1.47 22.55 -0.20
CA PRO A 16 -1.85 21.40 0.61
C PRO A 16 -0.72 20.36 0.58
N PRO A 17 -0.41 19.69 1.71
CA PRO A 17 0.63 18.68 1.72
C PRO A 17 0.26 17.57 0.72
N ALA A 18 1.17 17.25 -0.21
CA ALA A 18 1.01 16.11 -1.09
C ALA A 18 0.99 14.83 -0.26
N LEU A 19 0.07 13.88 -0.59
CA LEU A 19 0.06 12.57 0.02
C LEU A 19 1.33 11.81 -0.38
N ALA A 20 1.91 11.05 0.57
CA ALA A 20 3.08 10.24 0.29
C ALA A 20 2.75 9.14 -0.72
N ASP A 21 3.70 8.81 -1.59
CA ASP A 21 3.62 7.63 -2.44
C ASP A 21 3.44 6.36 -1.61
N ILE A 22 2.94 5.32 -2.25
CA ILE A 22 2.78 4.00 -1.62
C ILE A 22 3.90 3.09 -2.10
N ALA A 23 4.66 2.53 -1.17
CA ALA A 23 5.69 1.55 -1.48
C ALA A 23 5.15 0.13 -1.22
N VAL A 24 5.20 -0.72 -2.23
CA VAL A 24 4.99 -2.15 -2.07
C VAL A 24 6.33 -2.77 -1.69
N ILE A 25 6.36 -3.42 -0.54
CA ILE A 25 7.57 -3.90 0.11
C ILE A 25 7.60 -5.42 0.23
N ALA A 26 8.80 -5.96 0.28
CA ALA A 26 9.04 -7.38 0.53
C ALA A 26 10.18 -7.56 1.53
N ASN A 27 10.31 -8.79 2.04
CA ASN A 27 11.46 -9.19 2.84
C ASN A 27 12.76 -8.90 2.09
N ALA A 28 13.76 -8.34 2.77
CA ALA A 28 15.05 -7.97 2.16
C ALA A 28 15.74 -9.15 1.48
N ASN A 29 15.53 -10.36 1.99
CA ASN A 29 16.08 -11.63 1.45
C ASN A 29 15.02 -12.43 0.70
N GLY A 30 13.91 -11.82 0.33
CA GLY A 30 12.81 -12.49 -0.34
C GLY A 30 13.10 -12.89 -1.78
N PRO A 31 12.23 -13.75 -2.36
CA PRO A 31 12.52 -14.43 -3.63
C PRO A 31 12.36 -13.54 -4.87
N VAL A 32 11.78 -12.34 -4.75
CA VAL A 32 11.55 -11.43 -5.89
C VAL A 32 12.20 -10.07 -5.64
N LYS A 33 12.66 -9.44 -6.73
CA LYS A 33 13.30 -8.12 -6.68
C LYS A 33 12.34 -6.99 -7.04
N GLN A 34 11.36 -7.28 -7.88
CA GLN A 34 10.35 -6.32 -8.35
C GLN A 34 9.11 -7.07 -8.80
N LEU A 35 7.98 -6.40 -8.76
CA LEU A 35 6.70 -6.88 -9.27
C LEU A 35 6.02 -5.77 -10.07
N THR A 36 5.26 -6.16 -11.08
CA THR A 36 4.39 -5.23 -11.80
C THR A 36 3.12 -4.93 -10.99
N ALA A 37 2.45 -3.84 -11.31
CA ALA A 37 1.16 -3.51 -10.70
C ALA A 37 0.13 -4.62 -10.89
N THR A 38 0.11 -5.28 -12.06
CA THR A 38 -0.79 -6.40 -12.35
C THR A 38 -0.50 -7.60 -11.46
N GLU A 39 0.76 -7.96 -11.28
CA GLU A 39 1.16 -9.07 -10.39
C GLU A 39 0.76 -8.80 -8.93
N ILE A 40 0.97 -7.58 -8.46
CA ILE A 40 0.58 -7.16 -7.11
C ILE A 40 -0.94 -7.20 -6.96
N ARG A 41 -1.68 -6.67 -7.92
CA ARG A 41 -3.15 -6.72 -7.93
C ARG A 41 -3.65 -8.16 -7.81
N ASP A 42 -3.10 -9.05 -8.60
CA ASP A 42 -3.58 -10.44 -8.64
C ASP A 42 -3.25 -11.20 -7.35
N LEU A 43 -2.13 -10.89 -6.70
CA LEU A 43 -1.81 -11.39 -5.36
C LEU A 43 -2.80 -10.84 -4.31
N TYR A 44 -3.06 -9.53 -4.31
CA TYR A 44 -3.93 -8.89 -3.33
C TYR A 44 -5.42 -9.21 -3.52
N LEU A 45 -5.82 -9.64 -4.71
CA LEU A 45 -7.18 -10.11 -4.98
C LEU A 45 -7.31 -11.64 -4.90
N GLY A 46 -6.25 -12.33 -4.49
CA GLY A 46 -6.27 -13.79 -4.33
C GLY A 46 -6.44 -14.57 -5.63
N ARG A 47 -6.22 -13.93 -6.78
CA ARG A 47 -6.27 -14.59 -8.10
C ARG A 47 -5.10 -15.51 -8.32
N VAL A 48 -3.94 -15.17 -7.78
CA VAL A 48 -2.75 -15.99 -7.72
C VAL A 48 -2.24 -16.05 -6.29
N LYS A 49 -1.59 -17.14 -5.91
CA LYS A 49 -1.06 -17.37 -4.56
C LYS A 49 0.46 -17.41 -4.53
N ALA A 50 1.09 -17.41 -5.69
CA ALA A 50 2.54 -17.54 -5.82
C ALA A 50 3.10 -16.44 -6.73
N PHE A 51 4.37 -16.11 -6.48
CA PHE A 51 5.17 -15.32 -7.43
C PHE A 51 5.42 -16.14 -8.71
N SER A 52 5.85 -15.46 -9.77
CA SER A 52 6.14 -16.12 -11.06
C SER A 52 7.19 -17.23 -10.99
N ASN A 53 8.06 -17.21 -9.96
CA ASN A 53 9.05 -18.26 -9.72
C ASN A 53 8.48 -19.49 -8.98
N GLY A 54 7.18 -19.53 -8.69
CA GLY A 54 6.50 -20.62 -8.00
C GLY A 54 6.51 -20.56 -6.47
N THR A 55 7.21 -19.60 -5.86
CA THR A 55 7.21 -19.43 -4.41
C THR A 55 5.89 -18.88 -3.93
N PHE A 56 5.24 -19.51 -2.97
CA PHE A 56 4.01 -19.00 -2.37
C PHE A 56 4.26 -17.67 -1.66
N ALA A 57 3.49 -16.66 -2.04
CA ALA A 57 3.54 -15.35 -1.44
C ALA A 57 2.70 -15.29 -0.15
N GLN A 58 3.21 -14.62 0.86
CA GLN A 58 2.43 -14.28 2.05
C GLN A 58 2.10 -12.79 2.03
N VAL A 59 0.85 -12.50 1.74
CA VAL A 59 0.35 -11.15 1.52
C VAL A 59 -0.18 -10.58 2.84
N PHE A 60 0.26 -9.38 3.20
CA PHE A 60 -0.23 -8.65 4.36
C PHE A 60 -0.97 -7.39 3.92
N ASP A 61 -2.08 -7.10 4.57
CA ASP A 61 -2.95 -5.97 4.27
C ASP A 61 -3.14 -5.08 5.51
N HIS A 62 -3.63 -3.88 5.28
CA HIS A 62 -4.06 -2.98 6.35
C HIS A 62 -5.49 -3.30 6.80
N ARG A 63 -5.88 -2.73 7.94
CA ARG A 63 -7.26 -2.82 8.44
C ARG A 63 -8.25 -2.33 7.38
N ARG A 64 -9.48 -2.87 7.45
CA ARG A 64 -10.55 -2.58 6.48
C ARG A 64 -10.86 -1.10 6.28
N ASP A 65 -10.70 -0.29 7.32
CA ASP A 65 -11.02 1.14 7.35
C ASP A 65 -9.81 2.06 7.14
N ALA A 66 -8.62 1.50 6.90
CA ALA A 66 -7.41 2.29 6.73
C ALA A 66 -7.44 3.12 5.45
N THR A 67 -7.14 4.41 5.55
CA THR A 67 -7.07 5.33 4.41
C THR A 67 -6.02 4.89 3.38
N LEU A 68 -4.87 4.38 3.84
CA LEU A 68 -3.84 3.87 2.95
C LEU A 68 -4.33 2.67 2.13
N ARG A 69 -5.15 1.80 2.72
CA ARG A 69 -5.76 0.67 2.03
C ARG A 69 -6.70 1.13 0.91
N GLU A 70 -7.50 2.14 1.16
CA GLU A 70 -8.37 2.74 0.15
C GLU A 70 -7.56 3.25 -1.04
N ARG A 71 -6.52 4.02 -0.79
CA ARG A 71 -5.62 4.56 -1.82
C ARG A 71 -4.91 3.45 -2.58
N PHE A 72 -4.44 2.43 -1.89
CA PHE A 72 -3.75 1.30 -2.49
C PHE A 72 -4.66 0.56 -3.49
N PHE A 73 -5.84 0.14 -3.08
CA PHE A 73 -6.75 -0.59 -3.97
C PHE A 73 -7.30 0.27 -5.09
N GLN A 74 -7.47 1.57 -4.87
CA GLN A 74 -7.81 2.49 -5.96
C GLN A 74 -6.69 2.54 -7.00
N ALA A 75 -5.45 2.62 -6.57
CA ALA A 75 -4.28 2.69 -7.46
C ALA A 75 -4.02 1.37 -8.20
N ILE A 76 -4.14 0.23 -7.52
CA ILE A 76 -3.75 -1.08 -8.05
C ILE A 76 -4.88 -1.78 -8.81
N ALA A 77 -6.13 -1.52 -8.46
CA ALA A 77 -7.28 -2.26 -8.98
C ALA A 77 -8.47 -1.37 -9.39
N GLY A 78 -8.41 -0.05 -9.16
CA GLY A 78 -9.53 0.85 -9.42
C GLY A 78 -10.76 0.56 -8.55
N MET A 79 -10.56 -0.01 -7.36
CA MET A 79 -11.64 -0.44 -6.46
C MET A 79 -11.71 0.47 -5.24
N SER A 80 -12.94 0.82 -4.85
CA SER A 80 -13.21 1.50 -3.58
C SER A 80 -13.14 0.52 -2.40
N GLN A 81 -13.02 1.05 -1.16
CA GLN A 81 -13.07 0.22 0.05
C GLN A 81 -14.30 -0.68 0.11
N PRO A 82 -15.54 -0.17 -0.09
CA PRO A 82 -16.72 -1.04 -0.10
C PRO A 82 -16.66 -2.14 -1.15
N GLN A 83 -16.12 -1.87 -2.33
CA GLN A 83 -15.96 -2.87 -3.39
C GLN A 83 -14.97 -3.97 -2.98
N VAL A 84 -13.83 -3.61 -2.42
CA VAL A 84 -12.83 -4.57 -1.94
C VAL A 84 -13.40 -5.42 -0.79
N ASN A 85 -14.08 -4.79 0.14
CA ASN A 85 -14.70 -5.49 1.27
C ASN A 85 -15.78 -6.48 0.81
N ALA A 86 -16.62 -6.09 -0.15
CA ALA A 86 -17.62 -6.96 -0.74
C ALA A 86 -16.99 -8.13 -1.53
N TYR A 87 -15.94 -7.85 -2.27
CA TYR A 87 -15.18 -8.86 -3.02
C TYR A 87 -14.63 -9.94 -2.10
N TRP A 88 -13.93 -9.55 -1.03
CA TRP A 88 -13.37 -10.50 -0.07
C TRP A 88 -14.41 -11.23 0.75
N SER A 89 -15.52 -10.58 1.09
CA SER A 89 -16.63 -11.25 1.79
C SER A 89 -17.20 -12.39 0.96
N ARG A 90 -17.34 -12.20 -0.36
CA ARG A 90 -17.81 -13.27 -1.25
C ARG A 90 -16.82 -14.42 -1.36
N LEU A 91 -15.53 -14.12 -1.49
CA LEU A 91 -14.47 -15.15 -1.57
C LEU A 91 -14.33 -15.91 -0.27
N ALA A 92 -14.33 -15.22 0.87
CA ALA A 92 -14.26 -15.85 2.19
C ALA A 92 -15.48 -16.76 2.45
N PHE A 93 -16.66 -16.34 2.04
CA PHE A 93 -17.88 -17.12 2.17
C PHE A 93 -17.85 -18.41 1.31
N SER A 94 -17.21 -18.36 0.14
CA SER A 94 -17.05 -19.55 -0.71
C SER A 94 -16.07 -20.58 -0.13
N GLY A 95 -15.23 -20.19 0.85
CA GLY A 95 -14.22 -21.05 1.46
C GLY A 95 -13.02 -21.37 0.60
N GLN A 96 -12.92 -20.82 -0.61
CA GLN A 96 -11.85 -21.13 -1.56
C GLN A 96 -10.55 -20.36 -1.29
N VAL A 97 -10.67 -19.15 -0.78
CA VAL A 97 -9.52 -18.25 -0.53
C VAL A 97 -9.74 -17.53 0.81
N GLN A 98 -8.69 -17.44 1.59
CA GLN A 98 -8.71 -16.65 2.83
C GLN A 98 -8.17 -15.23 2.57
N PRO A 99 -8.77 -14.21 3.21
CA PRO A 99 -8.26 -12.85 3.12
C PRO A 99 -6.84 -12.78 3.68
N PRO A 100 -6.01 -11.81 3.24
CA PRO A 100 -4.71 -11.56 3.82
C PRO A 100 -4.77 -11.29 5.32
N GLN A 101 -3.71 -11.67 6.04
CA GLN A 101 -3.50 -11.23 7.41
C GLN A 101 -3.36 -9.70 7.44
N THR A 102 -3.95 -9.05 8.44
CA THR A 102 -3.93 -7.60 8.56
C THR A 102 -3.02 -7.13 9.69
N ALA A 103 -2.49 -5.91 9.54
CA ALA A 103 -1.81 -5.17 10.59
C ALA A 103 -2.51 -3.84 10.86
N ALA A 104 -2.27 -3.27 12.03
CA ALA A 104 -2.94 -2.05 12.46
C ALA A 104 -2.40 -0.79 11.76
N ASP A 105 -1.13 -0.77 11.37
CA ASP A 105 -0.42 0.37 10.80
C ASP A 105 0.79 -0.04 9.98
N ASP A 106 1.47 0.96 9.40
CA ASP A 106 2.66 0.75 8.58
C ASP A 106 3.78 0.02 9.34
N ARG A 107 3.98 0.36 10.60
CA ARG A 107 4.98 -0.30 11.45
C ARG A 107 4.69 -1.80 11.57
N GLY A 108 3.44 -2.16 11.81
CA GLY A 108 3.03 -3.57 11.88
C GLY A 108 3.25 -4.30 10.57
N ILE A 109 2.99 -3.67 9.43
CA ILE A 109 3.28 -4.22 8.10
C ILE A 109 4.78 -4.47 7.93
N VAL A 110 5.62 -3.48 8.22
CA VAL A 110 7.09 -3.62 8.11
C VAL A 110 7.59 -4.77 8.97
N GLU A 111 7.11 -4.89 10.21
CA GLU A 111 7.51 -5.98 11.12
C GLU A 111 7.12 -7.35 10.58
N LEU A 112 5.91 -7.52 10.06
CA LEU A 112 5.44 -8.77 9.47
C LEU A 112 6.25 -9.15 8.22
N VAL A 113 6.48 -8.20 7.32
CA VAL A 113 7.23 -8.42 6.09
C VAL A 113 8.68 -8.79 6.40
N ARG A 114 9.30 -8.09 7.34
CA ARG A 114 10.67 -8.37 7.77
C ARG A 114 10.82 -9.77 8.35
N ALA A 115 9.84 -10.25 9.09
CA ALA A 115 9.85 -11.55 9.76
C ALA A 115 9.45 -12.71 8.84
N THR A 116 8.94 -12.46 7.64
CA THR A 116 8.34 -13.45 6.75
C THR A 116 9.12 -13.51 5.42
N PRO A 117 9.84 -14.61 5.13
CA PRO A 117 10.71 -14.68 3.93
C PRO A 117 10.02 -14.40 2.61
N ALA A 118 8.80 -14.89 2.41
CA ALA A 118 7.98 -14.63 1.22
C ALA A 118 6.91 -13.55 1.46
N GLY A 119 7.10 -12.70 2.45
CA GLY A 119 6.17 -11.64 2.83
C GLY A 119 6.16 -10.49 1.84
N ILE A 120 4.96 -9.98 1.59
CA ILE A 120 4.71 -8.78 0.79
C ILE A 120 3.67 -7.92 1.52
N GLY A 121 3.89 -6.62 1.52
CA GLY A 121 2.99 -5.64 2.10
C GLY A 121 3.09 -4.31 1.38
N TYR A 122 2.37 -3.31 1.84
CA TYR A 122 2.48 -1.94 1.34
C TYR A 122 2.40 -0.95 2.50
N VAL A 123 3.15 0.13 2.38
CA VAL A 123 3.25 1.20 3.39
C VAL A 123 3.40 2.55 2.69
N SER A 124 3.21 3.63 3.42
CA SER A 124 3.63 4.95 2.94
C SER A 124 5.13 4.93 2.65
N ALA A 125 5.54 5.49 1.52
CA ALA A 125 6.94 5.42 1.07
C ALA A 125 7.93 5.98 2.09
N GLU A 126 7.52 6.96 2.88
CA GLU A 126 8.32 7.56 3.96
C GLU A 126 8.61 6.61 5.14
N ARG A 127 7.88 5.49 5.23
CA ARG A 127 8.04 4.48 6.29
C ARG A 127 8.98 3.34 5.91
N VAL A 128 9.49 3.35 4.69
CA VAL A 128 10.45 2.34 4.23
C VAL A 128 11.80 2.57 4.91
N ASP A 129 12.39 1.48 5.42
CA ASP A 129 13.74 1.45 5.97
C ASP A 129 14.57 0.35 5.31
N GLY A 130 15.83 0.20 5.71
CA GLY A 130 16.74 -0.79 5.14
C GLY A 130 16.42 -2.25 5.49
N SER A 131 15.43 -2.52 6.34
CA SER A 131 15.04 -3.89 6.73
C SER A 131 14.15 -4.57 5.71
N VAL A 132 13.61 -3.82 4.75
CA VAL A 132 12.74 -4.32 3.68
C VAL A 132 13.20 -3.76 2.34
N LYS A 133 12.81 -4.41 1.25
CA LYS A 133 13.05 -3.89 -0.11
C LYS A 133 11.76 -3.44 -0.77
N VAL A 134 11.87 -2.45 -1.64
CA VAL A 134 10.74 -1.93 -2.41
C VAL A 134 10.63 -2.68 -3.72
N LEU A 135 9.46 -3.26 -3.99
CA LEU A 135 9.15 -3.99 -5.23
C LEU A 135 8.54 -3.07 -6.29
N LEU A 136 7.76 -2.09 -5.88
CA LEU A 136 7.09 -1.11 -6.73
C LEU A 136 6.72 0.11 -5.89
N THR A 137 6.80 1.27 -6.49
CA THR A 137 6.27 2.51 -5.92
C THR A 137 5.07 2.96 -6.72
N LEU A 138 3.93 3.11 -6.04
CA LEU A 138 2.72 3.67 -6.62
C LEU A 138 2.71 5.18 -6.35
N LYS A 139 2.75 5.95 -7.41
CA LYS A 139 2.65 7.41 -7.34
C LYS A 139 1.23 7.84 -6.98
N ASP A 140 1.13 8.89 -6.19
CA ASP A 140 -0.16 9.47 -5.82
C ASP A 140 -0.60 10.54 -6.86
#